data_3c875a891e1ba603792ab0fbdab4ee96
#
_entry.id   3c875a891e1ba603792ab0fbdab4ee96
#
_cell.length_a   1.000
_cell.length_b   1.000
_cell.length_c   1.000
_cell.angle_alpha   90.00
_cell.angle_beta   90.00
_cell.angle_gamma   90.00
#
_symmetry.space_group_name_H-M   'P 1'
#
loop_
_entity.id
_entity.type
_entity.pdbx_description
1 polymer ?
#
loop_
_entity_poly.entity_id
_entity_poly.type
_entity_poly.pdbx_seq_one_letter_code
_entity_poly.pdbx_strand_id
1 'polypeptide(L)'
;MNMNRFVAVSIASVALSGAVVAQVPGQPAGQPAEVSLTRLDCGNAPTPSDVSRFSDTFAYVDLKVQLTFSCYLIKHGDEYLVWDAGNAIGTPTVKISIVDQLSQLQLKPEQIKYLAISHYHGDHTGQAPSFPKSTLLIGKGDWDALTSATPNPMANAAPFVNWITGGGKVEPVPLDKDIFGDGTVVMLYTPGHTPGHHSLLVKLKGMGNVLITGDLAHFHENYDNNGVPNFNTDRSETIASFDRFKQIAKNLKATVVIQHDARDIGKLPAFPTAAK
;
A
#
# COMPACT_ATOMS: atom_id res chain seq x y z
N MET A 1 -77.37 19.49 29.32
CA MET A 1 -76.43 19.45 30.45
C MET A 1 -75.12 18.78 29.88
N ASN A 2 -74.23 19.60 29.41
CA ASN A 2 -72.98 19.15 28.79
C ASN A 2 -71.80 19.33 29.78
N MET A 3 -71.20 18.26 30.15
CA MET A 3 -69.98 18.27 30.99
C MET A 3 -68.79 18.09 30.13
N ASN A 4 -68.01 19.16 29.88
CA ASN A 4 -66.69 19.12 29.25
C ASN A 4 -65.65 18.56 30.23
N ARG A 5 -65.01 17.44 29.85
CA ARG A 5 -63.80 16.93 30.53
C ARG A 5 -62.56 17.46 29.83
N PHE A 6 -61.85 18.33 30.55
CA PHE A 6 -60.51 18.74 30.16
C PHE A 6 -59.49 17.59 30.47
N VAL A 7 -58.80 17.12 29.46
CA VAL A 7 -57.64 16.22 29.61
C VAL A 7 -56.41 17.06 29.70
N ALA A 8 -55.72 17.02 30.83
CA ALA A 8 -54.45 17.67 31.03
C ALA A 8 -53.34 16.74 30.47
N VAL A 9 -52.62 17.20 29.44
CA VAL A 9 -51.43 16.52 28.91
C VAL A 9 -50.22 17.05 29.67
N SER A 10 -49.61 16.18 30.47
CA SER A 10 -48.35 16.46 31.15
C SER A 10 -47.20 16.23 30.18
N ILE A 11 -46.47 17.27 29.83
CA ILE A 11 -45.24 17.21 29.04
C ILE A 11 -44.10 16.89 30.03
N ALA A 12 -43.59 15.68 29.95
CA ALA A 12 -42.35 15.29 30.67
C ALA A 12 -41.15 15.82 29.91
N SER A 13 -40.46 16.79 30.49
CA SER A 13 -39.17 17.28 29.97
C SER A 13 -38.06 16.26 30.25
N VAL A 14 -37.57 15.61 29.24
CA VAL A 14 -36.37 14.78 29.33
C VAL A 14 -35.15 15.71 29.29
N ALA A 15 -34.47 15.85 30.41
CA ALA A 15 -33.18 16.52 30.49
C ALA A 15 -32.12 15.61 29.90
N LEU A 16 -31.57 15.93 28.71
CA LEU A 16 -30.37 15.32 28.19
C LEU A 16 -29.17 15.80 29.04
N SER A 17 -28.70 14.96 29.93
CA SER A 17 -27.40 15.14 30.59
C SER A 17 -26.29 14.91 29.56
N GLY A 18 -25.77 15.97 28.95
CA GLY A 18 -24.57 15.94 28.14
C GLY A 18 -23.38 15.53 29.02
N ALA A 19 -22.81 14.38 28.77
CA ALA A 19 -21.52 14.01 29.36
C ALA A 19 -20.47 14.96 28.81
N VAL A 20 -20.02 15.89 29.65
CA VAL A 20 -18.83 16.71 29.39
C VAL A 20 -17.65 15.76 29.50
N VAL A 21 -17.08 15.36 28.34
CA VAL A 21 -15.79 14.71 28.30
C VAL A 21 -14.78 15.75 28.79
N ALA A 22 -14.29 15.57 30.00
CA ALA A 22 -13.22 16.39 30.54
C ALA A 22 -11.97 16.22 29.65
N GLN A 23 -11.61 17.25 28.91
CA GLN A 23 -10.31 17.36 28.26
C GLN A 23 -9.23 17.39 29.36
N VAL A 24 -8.33 16.42 29.32
CA VAL A 24 -7.11 16.44 30.14
C VAL A 24 -6.30 17.67 29.72
N PRO A 25 -6.04 18.65 30.62
CA PRO A 25 -5.23 19.82 30.27
C PRO A 25 -3.78 19.37 30.11
N GLY A 26 -3.18 19.58 28.95
CA GLY A 26 -1.74 19.68 28.86
C GLY A 26 -0.98 18.74 27.93
N GLN A 27 -1.60 18.14 26.90
CA GLN A 27 -0.81 17.70 25.75
C GLN A 27 -0.84 18.80 24.70
N PRO A 28 0.30 19.45 24.37
CA PRO A 28 0.34 20.30 23.18
C PRO A 28 -0.08 19.44 22.00
N ALA A 29 -0.93 19.94 21.12
CA ALA A 29 -1.22 19.31 19.85
C ALA A 29 0.14 19.03 19.20
N GLY A 30 0.55 17.76 19.15
CA GLY A 30 1.88 17.36 18.70
C GLY A 30 2.09 17.91 17.31
N GLN A 31 3.28 18.42 17.02
CA GLN A 31 3.62 18.77 15.66
C GLN A 31 3.33 17.55 14.77
N PRO A 32 2.79 17.73 13.55
CA PRO A 32 2.59 16.62 12.62
C PRO A 32 3.87 15.81 12.52
N ALA A 33 3.75 14.49 12.55
CA ALA A 33 4.91 13.61 12.46
C ALA A 33 5.70 13.93 11.18
N GLU A 34 7.04 13.96 11.30
CA GLU A 34 7.89 14.08 10.11
C GLU A 34 7.79 12.79 9.31
N VAL A 35 7.36 12.90 8.04
CA VAL A 35 7.26 11.78 7.12
C VAL A 35 8.40 11.82 6.13
N SER A 36 9.05 10.68 5.90
CA SER A 36 10.03 10.56 4.83
C SER A 36 9.87 9.24 4.08
N LEU A 37 10.30 9.24 2.81
CA LEU A 37 10.17 8.14 1.88
C LEU A 37 11.52 7.84 1.24
N THR A 38 12.02 6.61 1.42
CA THR A 38 13.26 6.14 0.82
C THR A 38 12.97 4.96 -0.10
N ARG A 39 13.39 5.06 -1.37
CA ARG A 39 13.35 3.92 -2.28
C ARG A 39 14.43 2.92 -1.90
N LEU A 40 14.05 1.65 -1.81
CA LEU A 40 14.97 0.51 -1.65
C LEU A 40 15.08 -0.23 -3.00
N ASP A 41 16.27 -0.71 -3.32
CA ASP A 41 16.51 -1.57 -4.49
C ASP A 41 16.07 -3.00 -4.15
N CYS A 42 14.97 -3.43 -4.77
CA CYS A 42 14.47 -4.80 -4.65
C CYS A 42 14.77 -5.64 -5.90
N GLY A 43 15.61 -5.12 -6.78
CA GLY A 43 16.16 -5.83 -7.92
C GLY A 43 15.82 -5.23 -9.28
N ASN A 44 16.38 -5.85 -10.31
CA ASN A 44 16.16 -5.49 -11.71
C ASN A 44 16.02 -6.76 -12.54
N ALA A 45 15.18 -6.73 -13.57
CA ALA A 45 15.20 -7.79 -14.58
C ALA A 45 16.59 -7.85 -15.23
N PRO A 46 17.16 -9.04 -15.45
CA PRO A 46 18.51 -9.17 -16.01
C PRO A 46 18.65 -8.56 -17.41
N THR A 47 17.58 -8.56 -18.18
CA THR A 47 17.48 -7.99 -19.52
C THR A 47 16.13 -7.32 -19.71
N PRO A 48 15.96 -6.42 -20.70
CA PRO A 48 14.65 -5.89 -21.04
C PRO A 48 13.63 -7.01 -21.29
N SER A 49 12.50 -6.93 -20.60
CA SER A 49 11.42 -7.91 -20.61
C SER A 49 10.48 -7.65 -21.79
N ASP A 50 10.03 -8.71 -22.46
CA ASP A 50 8.88 -8.64 -23.35
C ASP A 50 7.61 -8.37 -22.51
N VAL A 51 6.94 -7.28 -22.82
CA VAL A 51 5.77 -6.82 -22.05
C VAL A 51 4.43 -7.01 -22.80
N SER A 52 4.42 -7.80 -23.86
CA SER A 52 3.21 -8.07 -24.66
C SER A 52 2.03 -8.58 -23.80
N ARG A 53 2.31 -9.42 -22.80
CA ARG A 53 1.33 -9.96 -21.86
C ARG A 53 0.71 -8.94 -20.89
N PHE A 54 1.27 -7.72 -20.81
CA PHE A 54 0.74 -6.64 -19.96
C PHE A 54 -0.40 -5.87 -20.63
N SER A 55 -0.95 -6.39 -21.74
CA SER A 55 -2.16 -5.89 -22.38
C SER A 55 -3.03 -7.03 -22.89
N ASP A 56 -4.28 -7.05 -22.47
CA ASP A 56 -5.32 -7.95 -22.97
C ASP A 56 -5.85 -7.55 -24.38
N THR A 57 -5.45 -6.36 -24.84
CA THR A 57 -5.82 -5.79 -26.14
C THR A 57 -4.64 -5.72 -27.12
N PHE A 58 -3.54 -6.42 -26.82
CA PHE A 58 -2.35 -6.51 -27.67
C PHE A 58 -1.65 -5.17 -27.94
N ALA A 59 -1.73 -4.21 -27.02
CA ALA A 59 -1.17 -2.87 -27.20
C ALA A 59 0.36 -2.82 -27.21
N TYR A 60 1.04 -3.86 -26.69
CA TYR A 60 2.51 -3.85 -26.45
C TYR A 60 3.23 -4.97 -27.22
N VAL A 61 2.77 -5.30 -28.41
CA VAL A 61 3.45 -6.24 -29.29
C VAL A 61 4.85 -5.72 -29.61
N ASP A 62 5.85 -6.58 -29.48
CA ASP A 62 7.28 -6.29 -29.70
C ASP A 62 7.91 -5.22 -28.75
N LEU A 63 7.15 -4.68 -27.80
CA LEU A 63 7.68 -3.75 -26.82
C LEU A 63 8.53 -4.49 -25.78
N LYS A 64 9.75 -3.98 -25.54
CA LYS A 64 10.64 -4.45 -24.48
C LYS A 64 10.90 -3.31 -23.49
N VAL A 65 10.69 -3.58 -22.20
CA VAL A 65 10.88 -2.61 -21.12
C VAL A 65 11.87 -3.16 -20.10
N GLN A 66 12.82 -2.33 -19.66
CA GLN A 66 13.67 -2.66 -18.52
C GLN A 66 12.85 -2.55 -17.24
N LEU A 67 12.42 -3.68 -16.70
CA LEU A 67 11.70 -3.73 -15.44
C LEU A 67 12.68 -3.66 -14.27
N THR A 68 12.31 -2.86 -13.28
CA THR A 68 12.93 -2.77 -11.95
C THR A 68 11.95 -3.20 -10.88
N PHE A 69 12.45 -3.57 -9.72
CA PHE A 69 11.63 -3.90 -8.56
C PHE A 69 12.00 -2.95 -7.44
N SER A 70 11.04 -2.15 -7.01
CA SER A 70 11.25 -1.13 -5.99
C SER A 70 10.44 -1.46 -4.74
N CYS A 71 11.09 -1.34 -3.58
CA CYS A 71 10.42 -1.34 -2.29
C CYS A 71 10.64 0.02 -1.65
N TYR A 72 9.93 0.31 -0.57
CA TYR A 72 10.05 1.63 0.04
C TYR A 72 10.07 1.53 1.55
N LEU A 73 10.98 2.30 2.16
CA LEU A 73 10.97 2.54 3.59
C LEU A 73 10.31 3.89 3.87
N ILE A 74 9.27 3.88 4.66
CA ILE A 74 8.58 5.07 5.15
C ILE A 74 8.90 5.24 6.64
N LYS A 75 9.42 6.41 7.00
CA LYS A 75 9.53 6.84 8.40
C LYS A 75 8.39 7.80 8.70
N HIS A 76 7.69 7.58 9.80
CA HIS A 76 6.64 8.44 10.31
C HIS A 76 6.91 8.71 11.81
N GLY A 77 7.44 9.90 12.12
CA GLY A 77 7.97 10.16 13.45
C GLY A 77 9.06 9.17 13.83
N ASP A 78 8.82 8.36 14.85
CA ASP A 78 9.75 7.31 15.32
C ASP A 78 9.37 5.91 14.81
N GLU A 79 8.32 5.79 14.01
CA GLU A 79 7.82 4.52 13.50
C GLU A 79 8.29 4.28 12.05
N TYR A 80 8.48 3.00 11.71
CA TYR A 80 8.91 2.59 10.37
C TYR A 80 7.94 1.62 9.74
N LEU A 81 7.73 1.79 8.45
CA LEU A 81 6.97 0.91 7.57
C LEU A 81 7.82 0.54 6.37
N VAL A 82 7.81 -0.73 5.98
CA VAL A 82 8.31 -1.18 4.68
C VAL A 82 7.11 -1.47 3.78
N TRP A 83 7.08 -0.84 2.61
CA TRP A 83 6.11 -1.08 1.54
C TRP A 83 6.72 -2.01 0.51
N ASP A 84 6.13 -3.18 0.35
CA ASP A 84 6.56 -4.33 -0.43
C ASP A 84 7.91 -4.92 0.01
N ALA A 85 8.07 -6.19 -0.27
CA ALA A 85 9.23 -6.98 0.15
C ALA A 85 10.02 -7.61 -1.02
N GLY A 86 9.78 -7.14 -2.23
CA GLY A 86 10.55 -7.48 -3.42
C GLY A 86 10.63 -8.97 -3.74
N ASN A 87 11.54 -9.32 -4.63
CA ASN A 87 11.88 -10.70 -4.96
C ASN A 87 12.62 -11.40 -3.81
N ALA A 88 12.54 -12.72 -3.75
CA ALA A 88 13.27 -13.53 -2.79
C ALA A 88 14.80 -13.41 -2.99
N ILE A 89 15.53 -13.40 -1.86
CA ILE A 89 17.01 -13.43 -1.86
C ILE A 89 17.49 -14.70 -2.57
N GLY A 90 18.55 -14.57 -3.36
CA GLY A 90 19.10 -15.67 -4.14
C GLY A 90 18.52 -15.78 -5.56
N THR A 91 17.53 -14.96 -5.90
CA THR A 91 17.10 -14.83 -7.31
C THR A 91 18.09 -13.97 -8.10
N PRO A 92 18.24 -14.17 -9.42
CA PRO A 92 19.17 -13.37 -10.25
C PRO A 92 18.85 -11.86 -10.27
N THR A 93 17.63 -11.49 -9.91
CA THR A 93 17.15 -10.09 -9.87
C THR A 93 17.67 -9.33 -8.65
N VAL A 94 17.84 -9.98 -7.49
CA VAL A 94 18.20 -9.35 -6.22
C VAL A 94 19.71 -9.36 -6.02
N LYS A 95 20.31 -8.19 -5.95
CA LYS A 95 21.75 -8.02 -5.69
C LYS A 95 22.06 -7.65 -4.24
N ILE A 96 21.13 -7.00 -3.57
CA ILE A 96 21.23 -6.56 -2.17
C ILE A 96 19.90 -6.80 -1.48
N SER A 97 19.92 -7.35 -0.26
CA SER A 97 18.69 -7.56 0.49
C SER A 97 18.13 -6.26 1.07
N ILE A 98 16.83 -6.25 1.39
CA ILE A 98 16.22 -5.12 2.15
C ILE A 98 16.92 -4.98 3.50
N VAL A 99 17.24 -6.09 4.17
CA VAL A 99 17.92 -6.08 5.48
C VAL A 99 19.29 -5.42 5.41
N ASP A 100 20.07 -5.69 4.36
CA ASP A 100 21.37 -5.04 4.17
C ASP A 100 21.23 -3.54 3.92
N GLN A 101 20.20 -3.11 3.19
CA GLN A 101 19.92 -1.69 2.97
C GLN A 101 19.45 -1.03 4.28
N LEU A 102 18.59 -1.68 5.07
CA LEU A 102 18.22 -1.18 6.40
C LEU A 102 19.44 -1.04 7.31
N SER A 103 20.38 -2.00 7.26
CA SER A 103 21.62 -1.93 8.03
C SER A 103 22.48 -0.72 7.67
N GLN A 104 22.51 -0.32 6.39
CA GLN A 104 23.20 0.92 5.97
C GLN A 104 22.53 2.19 6.53
N LEU A 105 21.23 2.12 6.82
CA LEU A 105 20.47 3.17 7.52
C LEU A 105 20.50 3.03 9.05
N GLN A 106 21.33 2.10 9.57
CA GLN A 106 21.43 1.78 11.01
C GLN A 106 20.11 1.25 11.60
N LEU A 107 19.27 0.64 10.78
CA LEU A 107 18.01 0.02 11.18
C LEU A 107 18.12 -1.51 11.16
N LYS A 108 17.32 -2.13 12.03
CA LYS A 108 17.13 -3.59 12.09
C LYS A 108 15.70 -3.96 11.70
N PRO A 109 15.45 -5.16 11.17
CA PRO A 109 14.10 -5.61 10.83
C PRO A 109 13.09 -5.51 11.98
N GLU A 110 13.55 -5.69 13.23
CA GLU A 110 12.70 -5.61 14.43
C GLU A 110 12.16 -4.21 14.72
N GLN A 111 12.74 -3.16 14.12
CA GLN A 111 12.28 -1.78 14.23
C GLN A 111 11.19 -1.44 13.24
N ILE A 112 10.95 -2.32 12.26
CA ILE A 112 9.89 -2.15 11.27
C ILE A 112 8.56 -2.55 11.92
N LYS A 113 7.75 -1.54 12.24
CA LYS A 113 6.44 -1.74 12.87
C LYS A 113 5.44 -2.38 11.92
N TYR A 114 5.42 -1.94 10.67
CA TYR A 114 4.52 -2.43 9.65
C TYR A 114 5.28 -2.95 8.43
N LEU A 115 4.90 -4.13 7.97
CA LEU A 115 5.17 -4.61 6.63
C LEU A 115 3.86 -4.49 5.85
N ALA A 116 3.78 -3.55 4.91
CA ALA A 116 2.60 -3.36 4.08
C ALA A 116 2.88 -3.89 2.68
N ILE A 117 2.01 -4.74 2.19
CA ILE A 117 2.15 -5.42 0.90
C ILE A 117 1.07 -4.91 -0.06
N SER A 118 1.50 -4.45 -1.24
CA SER A 118 0.59 -4.00 -2.29
C SER A 118 -0.33 -5.12 -2.76
N HIS A 119 0.24 -6.32 -2.98
CA HIS A 119 -0.48 -7.53 -3.37
C HIS A 119 0.39 -8.79 -3.20
N TYR A 120 -0.17 -9.99 -3.42
CA TYR A 120 0.46 -11.28 -3.09
C TYR A 120 1.50 -11.80 -4.08
N HIS A 121 1.82 -11.15 -5.20
CA HIS A 121 2.79 -11.68 -6.16
C HIS A 121 4.22 -11.74 -5.60
N GLY A 122 5.02 -12.67 -6.13
CA GLY A 122 6.30 -13.05 -5.52
C GLY A 122 7.37 -11.97 -5.54
N ASP A 123 7.30 -11.04 -6.48
CA ASP A 123 8.19 -9.90 -6.62
C ASP A 123 7.84 -8.72 -5.70
N HIS A 124 6.76 -8.85 -4.91
CA HIS A 124 6.37 -7.92 -3.84
C HIS A 124 6.47 -8.55 -2.45
N THR A 125 6.69 -9.87 -2.36
CA THR A 125 6.54 -10.62 -1.10
C THR A 125 7.78 -11.44 -0.71
N GLY A 126 8.75 -11.56 -1.59
CA GLY A 126 9.83 -12.55 -1.47
C GLY A 126 10.70 -12.41 -0.22
N GLN A 127 10.88 -11.19 0.32
CA GLN A 127 11.65 -10.96 1.55
C GLN A 127 10.77 -10.70 2.78
N ALA A 128 9.45 -10.90 2.70
CA ALA A 128 8.54 -10.78 3.84
C ALA A 128 9.00 -11.60 5.07
N PRO A 129 9.55 -12.84 4.93
CA PRO A 129 10.05 -13.60 6.06
C PRO A 129 11.13 -12.92 6.90
N SER A 130 11.80 -11.88 6.36
CA SER A 130 12.78 -11.09 7.10
C SER A 130 12.17 -10.17 8.17
N PHE A 131 10.84 -10.02 8.19
CA PHE A 131 10.10 -9.10 9.08
C PHE A 131 9.08 -9.81 9.97
N PRO A 132 9.44 -10.90 10.67
CA PRO A 132 8.47 -11.75 11.36
C PRO A 132 7.76 -11.06 12.53
N LYS A 133 8.30 -9.95 13.04
CA LYS A 133 7.74 -9.17 14.17
C LYS A 133 6.86 -8.00 13.72
N SER A 134 6.90 -7.64 12.43
CA SER A 134 6.08 -6.57 11.88
C SER A 134 4.61 -6.98 11.85
N THR A 135 3.71 -6.01 12.09
CA THR A 135 2.31 -6.20 11.74
C THR A 135 2.20 -6.20 10.21
N LEU A 136 1.72 -7.30 9.65
CA LEU A 136 1.47 -7.41 8.21
C LEU A 136 0.18 -6.66 7.87
N LEU A 137 0.27 -5.67 6.96
CA LEU A 137 -0.86 -5.03 6.32
C LEU A 137 -0.95 -5.56 4.89
N ILE A 138 -2.05 -6.17 4.53
CA ILE A 138 -2.27 -6.75 3.20
C ILE A 138 -3.75 -6.62 2.84
N GLY A 139 -4.06 -6.42 1.57
CA GLY A 139 -5.44 -6.34 1.11
C GLY A 139 -6.24 -7.59 1.52
N LYS A 140 -7.49 -7.36 2.00
CA LYS A 140 -8.32 -8.46 2.49
C LYS A 140 -8.55 -9.53 1.42
N GLY A 141 -8.81 -9.15 0.17
CA GLY A 141 -9.01 -10.11 -0.92
C GLY A 141 -7.78 -10.99 -1.17
N ASP A 142 -6.58 -10.42 -1.01
CA ASP A 142 -5.32 -11.14 -1.15
C ASP A 142 -5.05 -12.05 0.05
N TRP A 143 -5.33 -11.58 1.27
CA TRP A 143 -5.24 -12.42 2.45
C TRP A 143 -6.18 -13.61 2.40
N ASP A 144 -7.42 -13.40 1.96
CA ASP A 144 -8.39 -14.47 1.78
C ASP A 144 -7.92 -15.49 0.73
N ALA A 145 -7.30 -15.06 -0.37
CA ALA A 145 -6.72 -15.93 -1.38
C ALA A 145 -5.54 -16.77 -0.85
N LEU A 146 -4.64 -16.15 -0.05
CA LEU A 146 -3.49 -16.82 0.56
C LEU A 146 -3.89 -17.86 1.61
N THR A 147 -5.02 -17.66 2.30
CA THR A 147 -5.51 -18.52 3.38
C THR A 147 -6.66 -19.45 2.95
N SER A 148 -7.04 -19.40 1.68
CA SER A 148 -8.10 -20.24 1.12
C SER A 148 -7.75 -21.72 1.18
N ALA A 149 -8.75 -22.54 1.48
CA ALA A 149 -8.65 -24.00 1.34
C ALA A 149 -8.51 -24.44 -0.13
N THR A 150 -8.93 -23.59 -1.07
CA THR A 150 -8.73 -23.82 -2.52
C THR A 150 -7.56 -22.96 -2.98
N PRO A 151 -6.38 -23.57 -3.26
CA PRO A 151 -5.19 -22.81 -3.64
C PRO A 151 -5.41 -22.01 -4.91
N ASN A 152 -5.02 -20.74 -4.88
CA ASN A 152 -4.85 -19.92 -6.08
C ASN A 152 -3.39 -20.06 -6.55
N PRO A 153 -3.12 -20.56 -7.78
CA PRO A 153 -1.75 -20.76 -8.27
C PRO A 153 -0.88 -19.50 -8.26
N MET A 154 -1.51 -18.32 -8.32
CA MET A 154 -0.79 -17.03 -8.29
C MET A 154 -0.53 -16.54 -6.86
N ALA A 155 -1.24 -17.05 -5.85
CA ALA A 155 -1.11 -16.65 -4.45
C ALA A 155 -0.16 -17.61 -3.70
N ASN A 156 1.13 -17.28 -3.67
CA ASN A 156 2.10 -18.07 -2.92
C ASN A 156 2.08 -17.74 -1.43
N ALA A 157 1.57 -18.66 -0.61
CA ALA A 157 1.47 -18.51 0.84
C ALA A 157 2.83 -18.67 1.58
N ALA A 158 3.86 -19.22 0.95
CA ALA A 158 5.13 -19.54 1.62
C ALA A 158 5.80 -18.32 2.32
N PRO A 159 5.86 -17.11 1.74
CA PRO A 159 6.42 -15.94 2.43
C PRO A 159 5.63 -15.52 3.68
N PHE A 160 4.38 -15.94 3.81
CA PHE A 160 3.45 -15.51 4.86
C PHE A 160 3.19 -16.55 5.94
N VAL A 161 3.89 -17.69 5.92
CA VAL A 161 3.69 -18.79 6.87
C VAL A 161 3.70 -18.32 8.32
N ASN A 162 4.61 -17.41 8.71
CA ASN A 162 4.66 -16.87 10.07
C ASN A 162 3.31 -16.26 10.51
N TRP A 163 2.69 -15.47 9.66
CA TRP A 163 1.40 -14.82 9.98
C TRP A 163 0.22 -15.77 9.85
N ILE A 164 0.23 -16.66 8.86
CA ILE A 164 -0.82 -17.67 8.65
C ILE A 164 -0.91 -18.64 9.85
N THR A 165 0.25 -18.98 10.44
CA THR A 165 0.30 -19.88 11.60
C THR A 165 0.17 -19.18 12.96
N GLY A 166 -0.08 -17.85 12.96
CA GLY A 166 -0.29 -17.08 14.19
C GLY A 166 0.99 -16.63 14.90
N GLY A 167 2.17 -16.72 14.24
CA GLY A 167 3.45 -16.23 14.78
C GLY A 167 3.64 -14.71 14.66
N GLY A 168 2.80 -14.02 13.88
CA GLY A 168 2.82 -12.58 13.67
C GLY A 168 1.41 -11.98 13.64
N LYS A 169 1.30 -10.68 13.90
CA LYS A 169 0.04 -9.94 13.78
C LYS A 169 -0.23 -9.63 12.30
N VAL A 170 -1.43 -9.94 11.82
CA VAL A 170 -1.92 -9.55 10.50
C VAL A 170 -3.15 -8.66 10.63
N GLU A 171 -3.25 -7.70 9.75
CA GLU A 171 -4.41 -6.82 9.60
C GLU A 171 -4.82 -6.81 8.12
N PRO A 172 -5.81 -7.62 7.73
CA PRO A 172 -6.37 -7.59 6.38
C PRO A 172 -7.10 -6.28 6.14
N VAL A 173 -6.73 -5.58 5.05
CA VAL A 173 -7.23 -4.25 4.70
C VAL A 173 -8.30 -4.38 3.62
N PRO A 174 -9.59 -4.11 3.91
CA PRO A 174 -10.68 -4.32 2.95
C PRO A 174 -10.89 -3.14 1.99
N LEU A 175 -10.51 -1.93 2.37
CA LEU A 175 -10.70 -0.68 1.64
C LEU A 175 -9.48 0.21 1.85
N ASP A 176 -9.60 1.53 1.61
CA ASP A 176 -8.53 2.47 1.94
C ASP A 176 -8.20 2.41 3.44
N LYS A 177 -6.91 2.50 3.75
CA LYS A 177 -6.44 2.55 5.13
C LYS A 177 -5.44 3.67 5.33
N ASP A 178 -5.78 4.61 6.20
CA ASP A 178 -4.81 5.52 6.80
C ASP A 178 -4.00 4.74 7.85
N ILE A 179 -2.70 4.52 7.55
CA ILE A 179 -1.88 3.62 8.36
C ILE A 179 -1.56 4.20 9.74
N PHE A 180 -1.31 5.51 9.81
CA PHE A 180 -0.92 6.19 11.04
C PHE A 180 -2.03 7.07 11.63
N GLY A 181 -3.17 7.21 10.93
CA GLY A 181 -4.36 7.94 11.43
C GLY A 181 -4.29 9.45 11.28
N ASP A 182 -3.33 9.99 10.51
CA ASP A 182 -3.16 11.43 10.28
C ASP A 182 -3.27 11.81 8.79
N GLY A 183 -3.59 10.84 7.94
CA GLY A 183 -3.80 11.00 6.50
C GLY A 183 -2.52 11.19 5.70
N THR A 184 -1.33 10.99 6.29
CA THR A 184 -0.05 11.18 5.60
C THR A 184 0.40 9.96 4.80
N VAL A 185 0.06 8.75 5.24
CA VAL A 185 0.41 7.49 4.59
C VAL A 185 -0.84 6.62 4.45
N VAL A 186 -1.33 6.48 3.23
CA VAL A 186 -2.62 5.80 2.98
C VAL A 186 -2.45 4.68 1.96
N MET A 187 -2.81 3.45 2.34
CA MET A 187 -3.07 2.38 1.40
C MET A 187 -4.37 2.68 0.67
N LEU A 188 -4.32 2.78 -0.65
CA LEU A 188 -5.48 3.04 -1.51
C LEU A 188 -5.93 1.74 -2.14
N TYR A 189 -7.15 1.31 -1.90
CA TYR A 189 -7.73 0.12 -2.49
C TYR A 189 -7.91 0.31 -4.00
N THR A 190 -7.12 -0.44 -4.77
CA THR A 190 -7.07 -0.41 -6.24
C THR A 190 -7.12 -1.84 -6.81
N PRO A 191 -8.25 -2.56 -6.58
CA PRO A 191 -8.37 -3.97 -6.95
C PRO A 191 -8.36 -4.18 -8.47
N GLY A 192 -8.18 -5.44 -8.87
CA GLY A 192 -8.29 -5.89 -10.26
C GLY A 192 -7.03 -6.61 -10.74
N HIS A 193 -5.84 -6.13 -10.44
CA HIS A 193 -4.61 -6.88 -10.65
C HIS A 193 -4.62 -8.14 -9.77
N THR A 194 -4.87 -7.95 -8.50
CA THR A 194 -5.31 -8.98 -7.57
C THR A 194 -6.57 -8.51 -6.83
N PRO A 195 -7.33 -9.39 -6.17
CA PRO A 195 -8.56 -9.00 -5.47
C PRO A 195 -8.34 -8.02 -4.32
N GLY A 196 -7.15 -8.04 -3.73
CA GLY A 196 -6.78 -7.21 -2.59
C GLY A 196 -5.74 -6.13 -2.93
N HIS A 197 -5.44 -5.88 -4.20
CA HIS A 197 -4.40 -4.94 -4.58
C HIS A 197 -4.60 -3.53 -4.01
N HIS A 198 -3.51 -2.94 -3.52
CA HIS A 198 -3.45 -1.55 -3.06
C HIS A 198 -2.30 -0.79 -3.71
N SER A 199 -2.54 0.49 -3.95
CA SER A 199 -1.51 1.50 -4.22
C SER A 199 -1.18 2.27 -2.94
N LEU A 200 -0.11 3.07 -2.93
CA LEU A 200 0.28 3.84 -1.74
C LEU A 200 0.31 5.34 -2.02
N LEU A 201 -0.33 6.13 -1.15
CA LEU A 201 -0.17 7.58 -1.07
C LEU A 201 0.74 7.92 0.11
N VAL A 202 1.78 8.73 -0.15
CA VAL A 202 2.64 9.32 0.89
C VAL A 202 2.65 10.83 0.71
N LYS A 203 2.27 11.57 1.76
CA LYS A 203 2.29 13.05 1.77
C LYS A 203 3.56 13.53 2.46
N LEU A 204 4.43 14.16 1.70
CA LEU A 204 5.72 14.68 2.15
C LEU A 204 5.66 16.20 2.24
N LYS A 205 6.26 16.78 3.28
CA LYS A 205 6.21 18.24 3.51
C LYS A 205 6.97 19.02 2.43
N GLY A 206 8.12 18.52 2.01
CA GLY A 206 8.99 19.19 1.04
C GLY A 206 8.67 18.82 -0.41
N MET A 207 8.49 17.51 -0.68
CA MET A 207 8.27 17.02 -2.04
C MET A 207 6.79 17.05 -2.48
N GLY A 208 5.85 17.15 -1.53
CA GLY A 208 4.42 17.07 -1.79
C GLY A 208 3.91 15.62 -1.80
N ASN A 209 2.83 15.37 -2.54
CA ASN A 209 2.19 14.07 -2.57
C ASN A 209 2.91 13.13 -3.54
N VAL A 210 3.20 11.92 -3.10
CA VAL A 210 3.75 10.83 -3.91
C VAL A 210 2.73 9.70 -3.95
N LEU A 211 2.43 9.19 -5.14
CA LEU A 211 1.57 8.04 -5.37
C LEU A 211 2.39 6.91 -6.00
N ILE A 212 2.44 5.78 -5.33
CA ILE A 212 3.14 4.56 -5.78
C ILE A 212 2.08 3.59 -6.29
N THR A 213 2.23 3.13 -7.52
CA THR A 213 1.19 2.37 -8.21
C THR A 213 0.96 0.96 -7.66
N GLY A 214 1.98 0.31 -7.07
CA GLY A 214 1.99 -1.15 -7.06
C GLY A 214 1.92 -1.66 -8.50
N ASP A 215 1.16 -2.72 -8.72
CA ASP A 215 0.94 -3.32 -10.04
C ASP A 215 -0.38 -2.89 -10.72
N LEU A 216 -0.97 -1.78 -10.25
CA LEU A 216 -2.00 -1.10 -11.03
C LEU A 216 -1.43 -0.70 -12.40
N ALA A 217 -0.16 -0.26 -12.43
CA ALA A 217 0.60 -0.01 -13.64
C ALA A 217 2.06 -0.48 -13.48
N HIS A 218 2.61 -1.09 -14.54
CA HIS A 218 3.95 -1.68 -14.54
C HIS A 218 4.99 -0.81 -15.24
N PHE A 219 4.60 -0.01 -16.21
CA PHE A 219 5.45 0.92 -16.96
C PHE A 219 4.61 2.08 -17.55
N HIS A 220 5.28 3.11 -18.09
CA HIS A 220 4.61 4.35 -18.52
C HIS A 220 3.51 4.09 -19.54
N GLU A 221 3.81 3.33 -20.59
CA GLU A 221 2.83 3.03 -21.67
C GLU A 221 1.62 2.25 -21.12
N ASN A 222 1.84 1.38 -20.13
CA ASN A 222 0.77 0.67 -19.43
C ASN A 222 -0.10 1.64 -18.61
N TYR A 223 0.53 2.57 -17.89
CA TYR A 223 -0.16 3.61 -17.14
C TYR A 223 -0.96 4.53 -18.08
N ASP A 224 -0.33 5.04 -19.14
CA ASP A 224 -0.96 6.02 -20.03
C ASP A 224 -2.20 5.47 -20.72
N ASN A 225 -2.14 4.22 -21.17
CA ASN A 225 -3.19 3.55 -21.93
C ASN A 225 -4.20 2.77 -21.08
N ASN A 226 -4.10 2.79 -19.73
CA ASN A 226 -4.88 1.91 -18.85
C ASN A 226 -4.75 0.44 -19.26
N GLY A 227 -3.54 0.01 -19.59
CA GLY A 227 -3.29 -1.35 -20.07
C GLY A 227 -3.59 -2.39 -18.99
N VAL A 228 -4.40 -3.39 -19.33
CA VAL A 228 -4.75 -4.47 -18.40
C VAL A 228 -3.96 -5.71 -18.76
N PRO A 229 -3.05 -6.18 -17.87
CA PRO A 229 -2.38 -7.45 -18.07
C PRO A 229 -3.37 -8.62 -18.27
N ASN A 230 -3.04 -9.55 -19.15
CA ASN A 230 -3.87 -10.71 -19.41
C ASN A 230 -3.93 -11.72 -18.25
N PHE A 231 -3.13 -11.49 -17.21
CA PHE A 231 -3.08 -12.26 -15.97
C PHE A 231 -3.73 -11.53 -14.77
N ASN A 232 -4.37 -10.36 -14.99
CA ASN A 232 -5.13 -9.68 -13.95
C ASN A 232 -6.36 -10.50 -13.56
N THR A 233 -6.77 -10.36 -12.30
CA THR A 233 -7.94 -11.09 -11.76
C THR A 233 -9.25 -10.54 -12.32
N ASP A 234 -9.39 -9.22 -12.40
CA ASP A 234 -10.59 -8.56 -12.89
C ASP A 234 -10.25 -7.32 -13.73
N ARG A 235 -10.68 -7.35 -15.00
CA ARG A 235 -10.47 -6.25 -15.93
C ARG A 235 -11.27 -5.00 -15.57
N SER A 236 -12.51 -5.17 -15.15
CA SER A 236 -13.41 -4.05 -14.86
C SER A 236 -12.95 -3.29 -13.62
N GLU A 237 -12.57 -4.03 -12.58
CA GLU A 237 -11.98 -3.45 -11.38
C GLU A 237 -10.66 -2.73 -11.69
N THR A 238 -9.79 -3.32 -12.53
CA THR A 238 -8.54 -2.67 -12.95
C THR A 238 -8.78 -1.33 -13.61
N ILE A 239 -9.72 -1.24 -14.55
CA ILE A 239 -10.07 0.01 -15.25
C ILE A 239 -10.65 1.05 -14.28
N ALA A 240 -11.55 0.64 -13.39
CA ALA A 240 -12.10 1.52 -12.34
C ALA A 240 -11.02 2.01 -11.38
N SER A 241 -10.06 1.15 -11.03
CA SER A 241 -8.90 1.49 -10.21
C SER A 241 -7.98 2.49 -10.90
N PHE A 242 -7.71 2.35 -12.20
CA PHE A 242 -6.98 3.34 -12.99
C PHE A 242 -7.66 4.71 -12.99
N ASP A 243 -8.96 4.75 -13.26
CA ASP A 243 -9.72 6.00 -13.25
C ASP A 243 -9.60 6.69 -11.89
N ARG A 244 -9.91 5.97 -10.81
CA ARG A 244 -9.80 6.50 -9.44
C ARG A 244 -8.40 6.99 -9.12
N PHE A 245 -7.36 6.19 -9.40
CA PHE A 245 -5.97 6.52 -9.11
C PHE A 245 -5.53 7.79 -9.86
N LYS A 246 -5.85 7.89 -11.15
CA LYS A 246 -5.52 9.06 -11.98
C LYS A 246 -6.25 10.33 -11.51
N GLN A 247 -7.50 10.22 -11.06
CA GLN A 247 -8.24 11.35 -10.46
C GLN A 247 -7.59 11.79 -9.16
N ILE A 248 -7.18 10.86 -8.28
CA ILE A 248 -6.44 11.20 -7.05
C ILE A 248 -5.12 11.88 -7.40
N ALA A 249 -4.35 11.34 -8.34
CA ALA A 249 -3.08 11.92 -8.78
C ALA A 249 -3.25 13.37 -9.26
N LYS A 250 -4.26 13.60 -10.10
CA LYS A 250 -4.60 14.94 -10.62
C LYS A 250 -5.01 15.90 -9.50
N ASN A 251 -5.95 15.49 -8.66
CA ASN A 251 -6.52 16.35 -7.61
C ASN A 251 -5.50 16.74 -6.56
N LEU A 252 -4.61 15.81 -6.19
CA LEU A 252 -3.53 16.03 -5.22
C LEU A 252 -2.26 16.59 -5.86
N LYS A 253 -2.21 16.75 -7.20
CA LYS A 253 -1.01 17.12 -7.95
C LYS A 253 0.17 16.23 -7.57
N ALA A 254 -0.08 14.93 -7.44
CA ALA A 254 0.88 13.98 -6.92
C ALA A 254 1.92 13.59 -7.96
N THR A 255 3.14 13.36 -7.50
CA THR A 255 4.16 12.66 -8.28
C THR A 255 3.81 11.19 -8.32
N VAL A 256 3.47 10.67 -9.47
CA VAL A 256 3.20 9.24 -9.68
C VAL A 256 4.53 8.52 -9.87
N VAL A 257 4.75 7.47 -9.11
CA VAL A 257 5.90 6.56 -9.22
C VAL A 257 5.38 5.17 -9.63
N ILE A 258 5.76 4.74 -10.82
CA ILE A 258 5.45 3.41 -11.33
C ILE A 258 6.53 2.45 -10.85
N GLN A 259 6.14 1.52 -9.99
CA GLN A 259 7.05 0.73 -9.15
C GLN A 259 8.01 -0.16 -9.97
N HIS A 260 7.59 -0.58 -11.16
CA HIS A 260 8.37 -1.44 -12.04
C HIS A 260 9.06 -0.72 -13.21
N ASP A 261 8.90 0.60 -13.35
CA ASP A 261 9.52 1.34 -14.44
C ASP A 261 10.87 1.92 -14.03
N ALA A 262 11.94 1.48 -14.66
CA ALA A 262 13.29 1.99 -14.39
C ALA A 262 13.43 3.51 -14.62
N ARG A 263 12.58 4.10 -15.49
CA ARG A 263 12.53 5.56 -15.75
C ARG A 263 12.06 6.36 -14.54
N ASP A 264 11.38 5.70 -13.58
CA ASP A 264 10.83 6.35 -12.38
C ASP A 264 11.77 6.31 -11.16
N ILE A 265 12.87 5.57 -11.23
CA ILE A 265 13.85 5.49 -10.14
C ILE A 265 14.31 6.89 -9.72
N GLY A 266 14.55 7.77 -10.68
CA GLY A 266 15.04 9.14 -10.45
C GLY A 266 13.97 10.14 -9.97
N LYS A 267 12.70 9.76 -9.85
CA LYS A 267 11.65 10.61 -9.27
C LYS A 267 11.80 10.82 -7.77
N LEU A 268 12.50 9.91 -7.10
CA LEU A 268 12.87 10.03 -5.69
C LEU A 268 14.37 10.19 -5.55
N PRO A 269 14.87 10.78 -4.45
CA PRO A 269 16.29 10.84 -4.16
C PRO A 269 16.94 9.45 -4.18
N ALA A 270 18.18 9.39 -4.65
CA ALA A 270 18.94 8.12 -4.63
C ALA A 270 19.20 7.67 -3.19
N PHE A 271 19.09 6.35 -2.96
CA PHE A 271 19.46 5.72 -1.68
C PHE A 271 20.90 6.11 -1.28
N PRO A 272 21.19 6.44 -0.01
CA PRO A 272 20.33 6.31 1.15
C PRO A 272 19.47 7.55 1.48
N THR A 273 19.43 8.55 0.60
CA THR A 273 18.72 9.82 0.86
C THR A 273 17.22 9.63 0.80
N ALA A 274 16.50 10.14 1.80
CA ALA A 274 15.05 10.13 1.85
C ALA A 274 14.45 11.40 1.22
N ALA A 275 13.34 11.26 0.51
CA ALA A 275 12.43 12.34 0.20
C ALA A 275 11.68 12.79 1.48
N LYS A 276 11.45 14.11 1.62
CA LYS A 276 10.79 14.72 2.80
C LYS A 276 9.71 15.70 2.38
#